data_6b1ab34f22733338cc0fe16f0b448aab
#
_entry.id   6b1ab34f22733338cc0fe16f0b448aab
#
_cell.length_a   1.000
_cell.length_b   1.000
_cell.length_c   1.000
_cell.angle_alpha   90.00
_cell.angle_beta   90.00
_cell.angle_gamma   90.00
#
_symmetry.space_group_name_H-M   'P 1'
#
loop_
_entity.id
_entity.type
_entity.pdbx_description
1 polymer ?
#
loop_
_entity_poly.entity_id
_entity_poly.type
_entity_poly.pdbx_seq_one_letter_code
_entity_poly.pdbx_strand_id
1 'polypeptide(L)'
;MSGLEKIRDRILRDAEETAAEKMKEAEDKAGEIKSEAVREADEIAREAQAKAEAEVKAYSERVDSSIDLEHRTRILAAKQEIIGDVINEARKRILSLNNREYFNLLLRLMDKNIREGEGVIYFSEHDHDRIPQGFSFEVKELAKKHGGDLSISNECRKIGPGFILSYGGIEENCTLDALFAEKKDDLTDLVQTILFS
;
A
#
# COMPACT_ATOMS: atom_id res chain seq x y z
N MET A 1 83.46 50.15 47.55
CA MET A 1 82.13 49.60 47.72
C MET A 1 81.99 48.96 49.06
N SER A 2 81.08 49.42 49.86
CA SER A 2 80.85 48.89 51.22
C SER A 2 80.26 47.46 51.15
N GLY A 3 80.46 46.61 52.15
CA GLY A 3 79.88 45.25 52.19
C GLY A 3 78.34 45.22 52.07
N LEU A 4 77.68 46.26 52.52
CA LEU A 4 76.23 46.47 52.42
C LEU A 4 75.73 46.68 50.96
N GLU A 5 76.44 47.38 50.12
CA GLU A 5 76.15 47.62 48.72
C GLU A 5 76.24 46.28 47.88
N LYS A 6 77.18 45.43 48.16
CA LYS A 6 77.32 44.14 47.52
C LYS A 6 76.18 43.20 47.94
N ILE A 7 75.71 43.22 49.19
CA ILE A 7 74.59 42.38 49.57
C ILE A 7 73.29 42.89 48.97
N ARG A 8 73.05 44.23 48.91
CA ARG A 8 71.89 44.79 48.22
C ARG A 8 71.85 44.42 46.74
N ASP A 9 72.97 44.58 46.03
CA ASP A 9 73.05 44.28 44.62
C ASP A 9 72.93 42.78 44.32
N ARG A 10 73.28 41.93 45.25
CA ARG A 10 73.01 40.47 45.14
C ARG A 10 71.54 40.16 45.32
N ILE A 11 70.88 40.69 46.35
CA ILE A 11 69.46 40.51 46.60
C ILE A 11 68.62 41.00 45.38
N LEU A 12 68.98 42.16 44.82
CA LEU A 12 68.30 42.68 43.62
C LEU A 12 68.44 41.73 42.43
N ARG A 13 69.69 41.22 42.16
CA ARG A 13 69.90 40.26 41.08
C ARG A 13 69.14 38.95 41.27
N ASP A 14 69.21 38.40 42.48
CA ASP A 14 68.46 37.14 42.79
C ASP A 14 66.92 37.35 42.67
N ALA A 15 66.40 38.57 42.99
CA ALA A 15 65.01 38.89 42.80
C ALA A 15 64.64 39.10 41.31
N GLU A 16 65.52 39.72 40.53
CA GLU A 16 65.34 39.86 39.06
C GLU A 16 65.39 38.50 38.35
N GLU A 17 66.33 37.61 38.71
CA GLU A 17 66.39 36.25 38.17
C GLU A 17 65.10 35.44 38.53
N THR A 18 64.69 35.49 39.81
CA THR A 18 63.43 34.82 40.21
C THR A 18 62.19 35.35 39.50
N ALA A 19 62.15 36.69 39.30
CA ALA A 19 61.05 37.31 38.51
C ALA A 19 61.04 36.87 37.06
N ALA A 20 62.23 36.84 36.40
CA ALA A 20 62.38 36.36 35.06
C ALA A 20 62.00 34.88 34.87
N GLU A 21 62.40 34.04 35.80
CA GLU A 21 62.00 32.60 35.82
C GLU A 21 60.49 32.44 35.94
N LYS A 22 59.85 33.16 36.88
CA LYS A 22 58.38 33.15 37.02
C LYS A 22 57.64 33.66 35.81
N MET A 23 58.14 34.70 35.17
CA MET A 23 57.57 35.22 33.92
C MET A 23 57.64 34.16 32.82
N LYS A 24 58.76 33.53 32.65
CA LYS A 24 58.95 32.48 31.69
C LYS A 24 58.06 31.27 31.93
N GLU A 25 57.98 30.80 33.19
CA GLU A 25 57.03 29.71 33.53
C GLU A 25 55.56 30.09 33.26
N ALA A 26 55.18 31.32 33.47
CA ALA A 26 53.81 31.82 33.19
C ALA A 26 53.52 31.88 31.66
N GLU A 27 54.52 32.33 30.89
CA GLU A 27 54.43 32.35 29.39
C GLU A 27 54.36 30.93 28.82
N ASP A 28 55.15 30.00 29.31
CA ASP A 28 55.14 28.60 28.86
C ASP A 28 53.76 27.96 29.19
N LYS A 29 53.25 28.15 30.40
CA LYS A 29 51.91 27.67 30.79
C LYS A 29 50.81 28.27 29.98
N ALA A 30 50.88 29.58 29.67
CA ALA A 30 49.88 30.26 28.82
C ALA A 30 49.95 29.71 27.39
N GLY A 31 51.15 29.39 26.89
CA GLY A 31 51.34 28.72 25.61
C GLY A 31 50.72 27.33 25.55
N GLU A 32 50.95 26.52 26.58
CA GLU A 32 50.33 25.17 26.68
C GLU A 32 48.81 25.25 26.72
N ILE A 33 48.22 26.09 27.56
CA ILE A 33 46.76 26.24 27.65
C ILE A 33 46.16 26.68 26.31
N LYS A 34 46.79 27.61 25.60
CA LYS A 34 46.34 28.06 24.28
C LYS A 34 46.39 26.94 23.25
N SER A 35 47.50 26.16 23.24
CA SER A 35 47.70 25.02 22.35
C SER A 35 46.65 23.94 22.59
N GLU A 36 46.34 23.65 23.84
CA GLU A 36 45.33 22.68 24.24
C GLU A 36 43.91 23.13 23.82
N ALA A 37 43.57 24.39 24.11
CA ALA A 37 42.28 24.95 23.71
C ALA A 37 42.07 24.95 22.17
N VAL A 38 43.12 25.22 21.39
CA VAL A 38 43.04 25.10 19.92
C VAL A 38 42.79 23.67 19.48
N ARG A 39 43.49 22.70 20.09
CA ARG A 39 43.27 21.27 19.76
C ARG A 39 41.85 20.81 20.10
N GLU A 40 41.37 21.16 21.28
CA GLU A 40 39.98 20.85 21.65
C GLU A 40 38.95 21.49 20.71
N ALA A 41 39.15 22.75 20.33
CA ALA A 41 38.28 23.45 19.40
C ALA A 41 38.26 22.76 18.01
N ASP A 42 39.43 22.38 17.49
CA ASP A 42 39.55 21.65 16.25
C ASP A 42 38.89 20.27 16.29
N GLU A 43 39.01 19.57 17.41
CA GLU A 43 38.36 18.27 17.60
C GLU A 43 36.82 18.39 17.64
N ILE A 44 36.31 19.34 18.40
CA ILE A 44 34.88 19.65 18.44
C ILE A 44 34.35 20.05 17.05
N ALA A 45 35.09 20.86 16.31
CA ALA A 45 34.71 21.26 14.96
C ALA A 45 34.65 20.06 14.00
N ARG A 46 35.63 19.17 14.04
CA ARG A 46 35.64 17.93 13.22
C ARG A 46 34.51 16.99 13.57
N GLU A 47 34.24 16.79 14.87
CA GLU A 47 33.13 15.95 15.31
C GLU A 47 31.76 16.54 14.88
N ALA A 48 31.58 17.86 15.01
CA ALA A 48 30.37 18.54 14.60
C ALA A 48 30.16 18.42 13.08
N GLN A 49 31.22 18.58 12.30
CA GLN A 49 31.17 18.43 10.84
C GLN A 49 30.81 17.00 10.45
N ALA A 50 31.47 15.99 11.04
CA ALA A 50 31.19 14.58 10.76
C ALA A 50 29.74 14.18 11.11
N LYS A 51 29.22 14.69 12.24
CA LYS A 51 27.82 14.49 12.59
C LYS A 51 26.85 15.14 11.60
N ALA A 52 27.13 16.38 11.20
CA ALA A 52 26.31 17.08 10.23
C ALA A 52 26.29 16.35 8.85
N GLU A 53 27.46 15.88 8.38
CA GLU A 53 27.54 15.12 7.14
C GLU A 53 26.77 13.80 7.21
N ALA A 54 26.87 13.07 8.33
CA ALA A 54 26.15 11.84 8.56
C ALA A 54 24.62 12.07 8.62
N GLU A 55 24.17 13.14 9.27
CA GLU A 55 22.76 13.51 9.34
C GLU A 55 22.19 13.89 7.97
N VAL A 56 22.92 14.70 7.18
CA VAL A 56 22.53 15.07 5.83
C VAL A 56 22.42 13.83 4.94
N LYS A 57 23.40 12.93 5.00
CA LYS A 57 23.35 11.68 4.24
C LYS A 57 22.15 10.82 4.63
N ALA A 58 21.93 10.60 5.92
CA ALA A 58 20.78 9.82 6.41
C ALA A 58 19.44 10.47 6.06
N TYR A 59 19.38 11.81 6.03
CA TYR A 59 18.17 12.53 5.60
C TYR A 59 17.92 12.32 4.10
N SER A 60 18.95 12.46 3.26
CA SER A 60 18.84 12.23 1.81
C SER A 60 18.35 10.82 1.49
N GLU A 61 18.95 9.80 2.12
CA GLU A 61 18.52 8.40 1.94
C GLU A 61 17.07 8.15 2.35
N ARG A 62 16.59 8.80 3.42
CA ARG A 62 15.17 8.73 3.84
C ARG A 62 14.24 9.40 2.84
N VAL A 63 14.63 10.57 2.31
CA VAL A 63 13.84 11.30 1.32
C VAL A 63 13.73 10.47 0.04
N ASP A 64 14.84 9.93 -0.47
CA ASP A 64 14.86 9.11 -1.68
C ASP A 64 13.97 7.86 -1.52
N SER A 65 14.08 7.17 -0.38
CA SER A 65 13.23 6.03 -0.06
C SER A 65 11.74 6.39 0.04
N SER A 66 11.43 7.57 0.59
CA SER A 66 10.05 8.06 0.69
C SER A 66 9.46 8.39 -0.69
N ILE A 67 10.24 9.03 -1.56
CA ILE A 67 9.84 9.34 -2.94
C ILE A 67 9.58 8.04 -3.72
N ASP A 68 10.46 7.06 -3.61
CA ASP A 68 10.30 5.76 -4.27
C ASP A 68 9.03 5.04 -3.80
N LEU A 69 8.77 5.04 -2.49
CA LEU A 69 7.56 4.44 -1.92
C LEU A 69 6.30 5.15 -2.42
N GLU A 70 6.29 6.48 -2.41
CA GLU A 70 5.16 7.27 -2.90
C GLU A 70 4.90 7.00 -4.39
N HIS A 71 5.95 6.96 -5.20
CA HIS A 71 5.84 6.66 -6.63
C HIS A 71 5.23 5.26 -6.88
N ARG A 72 5.74 4.23 -6.20
CA ARG A 72 5.20 2.86 -6.30
C ARG A 72 3.74 2.80 -5.85
N THR A 73 3.40 3.48 -4.76
CA THR A 73 2.02 3.52 -4.24
C THR A 73 1.08 4.19 -5.22
N ARG A 74 1.47 5.30 -5.84
CA ARG A 74 0.66 5.98 -6.86
C ARG A 74 0.45 5.12 -8.10
N ILE A 75 1.50 4.45 -8.58
CA ILE A 75 1.37 3.52 -9.72
C ILE A 75 0.42 2.37 -9.39
N LEU A 76 0.54 1.78 -8.20
CA LEU A 76 -0.34 0.70 -7.77
C LEU A 76 -1.80 1.15 -7.68
N ALA A 77 -2.04 2.32 -7.10
CA ALA A 77 -3.39 2.91 -7.02
C ALA A 77 -3.99 3.15 -8.41
N ALA A 78 -3.23 3.73 -9.34
CA ALA A 78 -3.68 3.94 -10.71
C ALA A 78 -3.98 2.61 -11.44
N LYS A 79 -3.15 1.58 -11.25
CA LYS A 79 -3.43 0.25 -11.81
C LYS A 79 -4.72 -0.35 -11.25
N GLN A 80 -4.95 -0.24 -9.94
CA GLN A 80 -6.18 -0.75 -9.32
C GLN A 80 -7.43 -0.01 -9.79
N GLU A 81 -7.33 1.31 -10.00
CA GLU A 81 -8.42 2.12 -10.56
C GLU A 81 -8.78 1.64 -11.98
N ILE A 82 -7.79 1.49 -12.86
CA ILE A 82 -8.00 1.00 -14.24
C ILE A 82 -8.62 -0.41 -14.23
N ILE A 83 -8.14 -1.32 -13.39
CA ILE A 83 -8.71 -2.67 -13.26
C ILE A 83 -10.18 -2.59 -12.83
N GLY A 84 -10.48 -1.76 -11.83
CA GLY A 84 -11.86 -1.53 -11.38
C GLY A 84 -12.76 -1.01 -12.48
N ASP A 85 -12.29 -0.05 -13.27
CA ASP A 85 -13.03 0.51 -14.39
C ASP A 85 -13.32 -0.52 -15.48
N VAL A 86 -12.36 -1.38 -15.82
CA VAL A 86 -12.55 -2.46 -16.79
C VAL A 86 -13.60 -3.46 -16.30
N ILE A 87 -13.55 -3.87 -15.05
CA ILE A 87 -14.53 -4.79 -14.45
C ILE A 87 -15.93 -4.15 -14.44
N ASN A 88 -16.03 -2.88 -14.04
CA ASN A 88 -17.28 -2.14 -14.04
C ASN A 88 -17.87 -1.98 -15.47
N GLU A 89 -17.02 -1.71 -16.44
CA GLU A 89 -17.45 -1.61 -17.83
C GLU A 89 -17.92 -2.96 -18.39
N ALA A 90 -17.23 -4.05 -18.04
CA ALA A 90 -17.68 -5.40 -18.40
C ALA A 90 -19.08 -5.71 -17.80
N ARG A 91 -19.31 -5.33 -16.55
CA ARG A 91 -20.62 -5.45 -15.91
C ARG A 91 -21.70 -4.65 -16.62
N LYS A 92 -21.41 -3.38 -16.96
CA LYS A 92 -22.36 -2.55 -17.73
C LYS A 92 -22.70 -3.16 -19.09
N ARG A 93 -21.71 -3.71 -19.79
CA ARG A 93 -21.92 -4.40 -21.06
C ARG A 93 -22.85 -5.60 -20.93
N ILE A 94 -22.69 -6.41 -19.88
CA ILE A 94 -23.60 -7.52 -19.62
C ILE A 94 -25.04 -7.03 -19.42
N LEU A 95 -25.21 -5.95 -18.66
CA LEU A 95 -26.53 -5.35 -18.39
C LEU A 95 -27.16 -4.69 -19.64
N SER A 96 -26.35 -4.29 -20.60
CA SER A 96 -26.80 -3.72 -21.88
C SER A 96 -27.07 -4.73 -22.99
N LEU A 97 -26.87 -6.03 -22.74
CA LEU A 97 -27.22 -7.07 -23.68
C LEU A 97 -28.70 -7.06 -24.02
N ASN A 98 -29.05 -7.43 -25.24
CA ASN A 98 -30.45 -7.66 -25.56
C ASN A 98 -31.02 -8.86 -24.82
N ASN A 99 -32.35 -8.97 -24.70
CA ASN A 99 -33.00 -10.00 -23.89
C ASN A 99 -32.51 -11.41 -24.23
N ARG A 100 -32.36 -11.74 -25.50
CA ARG A 100 -31.93 -13.06 -25.95
C ARG A 100 -30.51 -13.38 -25.51
N GLU A 101 -29.60 -12.47 -25.69
CA GLU A 101 -28.18 -12.63 -25.26
C GLU A 101 -28.06 -12.71 -23.75
N TYR A 102 -28.79 -11.87 -23.04
CA TYR A 102 -28.81 -11.86 -21.57
C TYR A 102 -29.32 -13.21 -21.01
N PHE A 103 -30.49 -13.70 -21.49
CA PHE A 103 -31.03 -14.97 -21.01
C PHE A 103 -30.19 -16.18 -21.46
N ASN A 104 -29.53 -16.13 -22.62
CA ASN A 104 -28.53 -17.14 -22.99
C ASN A 104 -27.32 -17.14 -22.04
N LEU A 105 -26.89 -15.99 -21.56
CA LEU A 105 -25.86 -15.91 -20.53
C LEU A 105 -26.34 -16.53 -19.21
N LEU A 106 -27.58 -16.22 -18.78
CA LEU A 106 -28.14 -16.81 -17.58
C LEU A 106 -28.27 -18.35 -17.68
N LEU A 107 -28.65 -18.90 -18.83
CA LEU A 107 -28.66 -20.36 -19.05
C LEU A 107 -27.27 -21.00 -18.87
N ARG A 108 -26.21 -20.35 -19.36
CA ARG A 108 -24.83 -20.83 -19.15
C ARG A 108 -24.39 -20.77 -17.68
N LEU A 109 -24.88 -19.77 -16.95
CA LEU A 109 -24.63 -19.64 -15.52
C LEU A 109 -25.41 -20.70 -14.75
N MET A 110 -26.67 -20.98 -15.14
CA MET A 110 -27.47 -22.07 -14.59
C MET A 110 -26.81 -23.42 -14.80
N ASP A 111 -26.33 -23.71 -16.00
CA ASP A 111 -25.66 -24.97 -16.34
C ASP A 111 -24.50 -25.32 -15.39
N LYS A 112 -23.82 -24.31 -14.88
CA LYS A 112 -22.73 -24.48 -13.91
C LYS A 112 -23.18 -24.70 -12.47
N ASN A 113 -24.40 -24.27 -12.11
CA ASN A 113 -24.89 -24.21 -10.75
C ASN A 113 -26.09 -25.16 -10.52
N ILE A 114 -26.61 -25.80 -11.55
CA ILE A 114 -27.69 -26.79 -11.44
C ILE A 114 -27.21 -28.03 -10.67
N ARG A 115 -28.06 -28.50 -9.77
CA ARG A 115 -27.85 -29.69 -8.98
C ARG A 115 -28.93 -30.75 -9.29
N GLU A 116 -28.70 -31.99 -8.89
CA GLU A 116 -29.71 -33.03 -8.94
C GLU A 116 -30.87 -32.72 -8.01
N GLY A 117 -32.10 -33.12 -8.38
CA GLY A 117 -33.31 -32.93 -7.59
C GLY A 117 -34.24 -31.85 -8.12
N GLU A 118 -35.30 -31.60 -7.35
CA GLU A 118 -36.31 -30.58 -7.68
C GLU A 118 -35.88 -29.22 -7.14
N GLY A 119 -35.86 -28.21 -8.01
CA GLY A 119 -35.49 -26.86 -7.64
C GLY A 119 -36.40 -25.80 -8.24
N VAL A 120 -36.31 -24.59 -7.68
CA VAL A 120 -37.08 -23.44 -8.09
C VAL A 120 -36.13 -22.26 -8.37
N ILE A 121 -36.38 -21.55 -9.47
CA ILE A 121 -35.64 -20.34 -9.86
C ILE A 121 -36.50 -19.13 -9.52
N TYR A 122 -35.89 -18.18 -8.83
CA TYR A 122 -36.49 -16.87 -8.56
C TYR A 122 -35.73 -15.77 -9.32
N PHE A 123 -36.49 -14.92 -9.98
CA PHE A 123 -35.99 -13.72 -10.65
C PHE A 123 -36.39 -12.44 -9.93
N SER A 124 -35.72 -11.32 -10.27
CA SER A 124 -36.27 -10.00 -9.99
C SER A 124 -37.53 -9.74 -10.81
N GLU A 125 -38.38 -8.81 -10.36
CA GLU A 125 -39.55 -8.37 -11.13
C GLU A 125 -39.17 -7.92 -12.56
N HIS A 126 -38.09 -7.14 -12.68
CA HIS A 126 -37.58 -6.68 -13.97
C HIS A 126 -37.16 -7.80 -14.90
N ASP A 127 -36.45 -8.82 -14.39
CA ASP A 127 -36.00 -9.94 -15.22
C ASP A 127 -37.16 -10.89 -15.53
N HIS A 128 -38.08 -11.11 -14.59
CA HIS A 128 -39.25 -11.95 -14.78
C HIS A 128 -40.17 -11.46 -15.95
N ASP A 129 -40.43 -10.16 -16.00
CA ASP A 129 -41.28 -9.54 -17.02
C ASP A 129 -40.74 -9.64 -18.45
N ARG A 130 -39.45 -9.86 -18.61
CA ARG A 130 -38.78 -9.94 -19.92
C ARG A 130 -38.30 -11.33 -20.30
N ILE A 131 -38.71 -12.38 -19.57
CA ILE A 131 -38.37 -13.77 -19.89
C ILE A 131 -38.83 -14.10 -21.31
N PRO A 132 -37.91 -14.59 -22.20
CA PRO A 132 -38.27 -14.95 -23.58
C PRO A 132 -39.20 -16.15 -23.62
N GLN A 133 -40.06 -16.18 -24.65
CA GLN A 133 -40.87 -17.34 -24.92
C GLN A 133 -39.99 -18.59 -25.13
N GLY A 134 -40.35 -19.70 -24.48
CA GLY A 134 -39.58 -20.95 -24.53
C GLY A 134 -38.47 -21.10 -23.51
N PHE A 135 -38.07 -20.03 -22.83
CA PHE A 135 -37.00 -20.08 -21.83
C PHE A 135 -37.27 -21.10 -20.71
N SER A 136 -38.50 -21.20 -20.24
CA SER A 136 -38.91 -22.21 -19.24
C SER A 136 -38.68 -23.64 -19.74
N PHE A 137 -38.86 -23.89 -21.03
CA PHE A 137 -38.59 -25.18 -21.63
C PHE A 137 -37.06 -25.45 -21.68
N GLU A 138 -36.27 -24.46 -22.08
CA GLU A 138 -34.80 -24.57 -22.11
C GLU A 138 -34.22 -24.84 -20.69
N VAL A 139 -34.75 -24.18 -19.65
CA VAL A 139 -34.39 -24.44 -18.26
C VAL A 139 -34.69 -25.86 -17.83
N LYS A 140 -35.88 -26.39 -18.16
CA LYS A 140 -36.25 -27.77 -17.85
C LYS A 140 -35.37 -28.79 -18.55
N GLU A 141 -35.11 -28.59 -19.83
CA GLU A 141 -34.21 -29.50 -20.61
C GLU A 141 -32.80 -29.45 -20.04
N LEU A 142 -32.33 -28.27 -19.58
CA LEU A 142 -31.05 -28.12 -18.94
C LEU A 142 -30.98 -28.88 -17.61
N ALA A 143 -32.02 -28.75 -16.77
CA ALA A 143 -32.11 -29.45 -15.50
C ALA A 143 -32.13 -30.97 -15.66
N LYS A 144 -32.87 -31.49 -16.65
CA LYS A 144 -32.91 -32.92 -16.96
C LYS A 144 -31.54 -33.48 -17.35
N LYS A 145 -30.70 -32.74 -18.02
CA LYS A 145 -29.31 -33.15 -18.32
C LYS A 145 -28.49 -33.41 -17.07
N HIS A 146 -28.79 -32.67 -16.01
CA HIS A 146 -28.15 -32.80 -14.70
C HIS A 146 -28.91 -33.71 -13.71
N GLY A 147 -29.93 -34.49 -14.18
CA GLY A 147 -30.69 -35.40 -13.34
C GLY A 147 -31.71 -34.73 -12.39
N GLY A 148 -32.04 -33.45 -12.66
CA GLY A 148 -32.97 -32.67 -11.86
C GLY A 148 -34.18 -32.17 -12.63
N ASP A 149 -35.06 -31.47 -11.93
CA ASP A 149 -36.17 -30.66 -12.51
C ASP A 149 -36.11 -29.23 -11.94
N LEU A 150 -36.24 -28.25 -12.80
CA LEU A 150 -36.27 -26.86 -12.41
C LEU A 150 -37.52 -26.18 -12.92
N SER A 151 -38.15 -25.42 -12.05
CA SER A 151 -39.31 -24.59 -12.39
C SER A 151 -38.97 -23.12 -12.12
N ILE A 152 -39.52 -22.23 -12.94
CA ILE A 152 -39.47 -20.80 -12.71
C ILE A 152 -40.65 -20.40 -11.81
N SER A 153 -40.35 -19.74 -10.69
CA SER A 153 -41.37 -19.23 -9.78
C SER A 153 -42.11 -18.03 -10.37
N ASN A 154 -43.41 -17.96 -10.14
CA ASN A 154 -44.17 -16.74 -10.37
C ASN A 154 -43.95 -15.68 -9.29
N GLU A 155 -43.31 -16.04 -8.18
CA GLU A 155 -42.94 -15.13 -7.11
C GLU A 155 -41.63 -14.46 -7.45
N CYS A 156 -41.62 -13.12 -7.53
CA CYS A 156 -40.41 -12.33 -7.76
C CYS A 156 -39.70 -12.05 -6.44
N ARG A 157 -38.36 -11.95 -6.48
CA ARG A 157 -37.54 -11.57 -5.34
C ARG A 157 -36.96 -10.17 -5.52
N LYS A 158 -36.74 -9.46 -4.41
CA LYS A 158 -36.03 -8.16 -4.43
C LYS A 158 -34.52 -8.37 -4.55
N ILE A 159 -34.06 -8.73 -5.72
CA ILE A 159 -32.67 -9.01 -6.04
C ILE A 159 -32.21 -8.17 -7.24
N GLY A 160 -30.89 -8.03 -7.41
CA GLY A 160 -30.28 -7.48 -8.60
C GLY A 160 -30.46 -8.39 -9.82
N PRO A 161 -29.95 -7.98 -11.00
CA PRO A 161 -29.99 -8.77 -12.23
C PRO A 161 -29.39 -10.16 -12.05
N GLY A 162 -30.06 -11.18 -12.57
CA GLY A 162 -29.69 -12.58 -12.37
C GLY A 162 -30.81 -13.39 -11.74
N PHE A 163 -30.47 -14.42 -10.96
CA PHE A 163 -31.45 -15.33 -10.40
C PHE A 163 -30.97 -15.93 -9.06
N ILE A 164 -31.90 -16.51 -8.31
CA ILE A 164 -31.62 -17.38 -7.15
C ILE A 164 -32.10 -18.78 -7.48
N LEU A 165 -31.27 -19.78 -7.23
CA LEU A 165 -31.65 -21.20 -7.27
C LEU A 165 -31.99 -21.67 -5.87
N SER A 166 -33.12 -22.36 -5.71
CA SER A 166 -33.55 -22.94 -4.43
C SER A 166 -33.78 -24.43 -4.58
N TYR A 167 -33.09 -25.23 -3.77
CA TYR A 167 -33.22 -26.69 -3.68
C TYR A 167 -33.46 -27.10 -2.25
N GLY A 168 -34.63 -27.60 -1.94
CA GLY A 168 -34.92 -28.14 -0.60
C GLY A 168 -34.67 -27.18 0.55
N GLY A 169 -34.84 -25.87 0.34
CA GLY A 169 -34.62 -24.84 1.35
C GLY A 169 -33.19 -24.26 1.38
N ILE A 170 -32.29 -24.73 0.52
CA ILE A 170 -30.97 -24.15 0.32
C ILE A 170 -31.07 -23.19 -0.88
N GLU A 171 -30.73 -21.95 -0.68
CA GLU A 171 -30.73 -20.93 -1.72
C GLU A 171 -29.31 -20.61 -2.17
N GLU A 172 -29.08 -20.57 -3.48
CA GLU A 172 -27.84 -20.20 -4.12
C GLU A 172 -28.05 -18.89 -4.90
N ASN A 173 -27.30 -17.88 -4.51
CA ASN A 173 -27.41 -16.54 -5.09
C ASN A 173 -26.55 -16.42 -6.35
N CYS A 174 -27.18 -16.52 -7.50
CA CYS A 174 -26.58 -16.39 -8.83
C CYS A 174 -26.85 -15.02 -9.47
N THR A 175 -27.07 -13.98 -8.68
CA THR A 175 -27.14 -12.60 -9.20
C THR A 175 -25.78 -12.18 -9.76
N LEU A 176 -25.79 -11.28 -10.75
CA LEU A 176 -24.54 -10.76 -11.30
C LEU A 176 -23.67 -10.11 -10.22
N ASP A 177 -24.27 -9.43 -9.25
CA ASP A 177 -23.53 -8.81 -8.14
C ASP A 177 -22.82 -9.85 -7.29
N ALA A 178 -23.46 -10.96 -6.96
CA ALA A 178 -22.87 -12.06 -6.20
C ALA A 178 -21.74 -12.72 -6.99
N LEU A 179 -21.96 -12.97 -8.29
CA LEU A 179 -20.96 -13.60 -9.16
C LEU A 179 -19.72 -12.71 -9.36
N PHE A 180 -19.91 -11.40 -9.56
CA PHE A 180 -18.79 -10.46 -9.66
C PHE A 180 -18.04 -10.32 -8.32
N ALA A 181 -18.75 -10.39 -7.19
CA ALA A 181 -18.12 -10.37 -5.88
C ALA A 181 -17.32 -11.64 -5.61
N GLU A 182 -17.87 -12.82 -5.92
CA GLU A 182 -17.19 -14.11 -5.77
C GLU A 182 -15.93 -14.20 -6.65
N LYS A 183 -16.02 -13.73 -7.89
CA LYS A 183 -14.93 -13.80 -8.87
C LYS A 183 -14.04 -12.56 -8.92
N LYS A 184 -14.14 -11.67 -7.93
CA LYS A 184 -13.42 -10.40 -7.93
C LYS A 184 -11.91 -10.58 -8.08
N ASP A 185 -11.34 -11.50 -7.32
CA ASP A 185 -9.89 -11.72 -7.32
C ASP A 185 -9.43 -12.35 -8.65
N ASP A 186 -10.14 -13.38 -9.15
CA ASP A 186 -9.88 -13.99 -10.45
C ASP A 186 -9.96 -12.95 -11.60
N LEU A 187 -10.96 -12.08 -11.56
CA LEU A 187 -11.13 -11.00 -12.55
C LEU A 187 -10.04 -9.95 -12.46
N THR A 188 -9.64 -9.59 -11.26
CA THR A 188 -8.54 -8.64 -11.00
C THR A 188 -7.23 -9.18 -11.58
N ASP A 189 -6.89 -10.44 -11.30
CA ASP A 189 -5.67 -11.08 -11.79
C ASP A 189 -5.68 -11.23 -13.32
N LEU A 190 -6.84 -11.58 -13.90
CA LEU A 190 -6.99 -11.68 -15.35
C LEU A 190 -6.76 -10.33 -16.03
N VAL A 191 -7.42 -9.27 -15.55
CA VAL A 191 -7.28 -7.91 -16.10
C VAL A 191 -5.86 -7.39 -15.91
N GLN A 192 -5.26 -7.64 -14.73
CA GLN A 192 -3.89 -7.27 -14.46
C GLN A 192 -2.91 -7.94 -15.45
N THR A 193 -3.10 -9.23 -15.70
CA THR A 193 -2.27 -9.97 -16.65
C THR A 193 -2.42 -9.44 -18.09
N ILE A 194 -3.62 -9.09 -18.50
CA ILE A 194 -3.87 -8.59 -19.87
C ILE A 194 -3.30 -7.18 -20.09
N LEU A 195 -3.40 -6.31 -19.07
CA LEU A 195 -3.06 -4.89 -19.25
C LEU A 195 -1.63 -4.55 -18.86
N PHE A 196 -1.00 -5.31 -17.94
CA PHE A 196 0.26 -4.91 -17.31
C PHE A 196 1.35 -5.99 -17.30
N SER A 197 1.14 -7.13 -18.01
CA SER A 197 2.18 -8.16 -18.20
C SER A 197 3.09 -7.85 -19.39
#